data_d1fe81132377bb941c0adc633c8d3bb9
#
_entry.id   d1fe81132377bb941c0adc633c8d3bb9
#
_cell.length_a   1.000
_cell.length_b   1.000
_cell.length_c   1.000
_cell.angle_alpha   90.00
_cell.angle_beta   90.00
_cell.angle_gamma   90.00
#
_symmetry.space_group_name_H-M   'P 1'
#
loop_
_entity.id
_entity.type
_entity.pdbx_description
1 polymer ?
#
loop_
_entity_poly.entity_id
_entity_poly.type
_entity_poly.pdbx_seq_one_letter_code
_entity_poly.pdbx_strand_id
1 'polypeptide(L)'
;LNKVNKSLNDGDKLDFTLRLVLVPCPNATGKEFLVANSWNKFELITKSKSFWKLLIKPHSFANWPKKGVVIFLGGDQFWSILLAKRLGYLNITYAEWVARWPKWTNKIAAMNIKVKELIPKKYKYKCEVIGDLMADIKLNSQISLRNKEKNYIALLPGSKKAKLSVGIPFFLEVADHIAKENQNINFIIPIAPTTDKSEYLFLQSN
;
A
#
# COMPACT_ATOMS: atom_id res chain seq x y z
N LEU A 1 -9.80 -11.16 1.00
CA LEU A 1 -10.86 -11.99 1.59
C LEU A 1 -11.16 -13.18 0.70
N ASN A 2 -11.55 -12.97 -0.55
CA ASN A 2 -11.91 -14.06 -1.47
C ASN A 2 -10.75 -15.06 -1.73
N LYS A 3 -9.49 -14.62 -1.71
CA LYS A 3 -8.35 -15.53 -1.86
C LYS A 3 -8.10 -16.36 -0.58
N VAL A 4 -8.25 -15.78 0.60
CA VAL A 4 -8.09 -16.49 1.87
C VAL A 4 -9.18 -17.55 2.01
N ASN A 5 -10.44 -17.18 1.72
CA ASN A 5 -11.55 -18.13 1.77
C ASN A 5 -11.45 -19.26 0.73
N LYS A 6 -10.77 -19.04 -0.42
CA LYS A 6 -10.51 -20.08 -1.42
C LYS A 6 -9.38 -21.06 -1.02
N SER A 7 -8.46 -20.64 -0.16
CA SER A 7 -7.35 -21.49 0.30
C SER A 7 -7.71 -22.33 1.52
N LEU A 8 -8.87 -22.07 2.14
CA LEU A 8 -9.40 -22.85 3.24
C LEU A 8 -10.38 -23.90 2.68
N ASN A 9 -10.26 -25.14 3.14
CA ASN A 9 -11.27 -26.18 2.85
C ASN A 9 -12.61 -25.76 3.44
N ASP A 10 -13.72 -26.24 2.86
CA ASP A 10 -15.08 -25.81 3.22
C ASP A 10 -15.45 -25.95 4.71
N GLY A 11 -14.73 -26.79 5.48
CA GLY A 11 -14.86 -26.92 6.93
C GLY A 11 -14.11 -25.91 7.77
N ASP A 12 -13.16 -25.16 7.17
CA ASP A 12 -12.24 -24.24 7.86
C ASP A 12 -12.51 -22.75 7.56
N LYS A 13 -13.73 -22.42 7.15
CA LYS A 13 -14.11 -21.00 6.93
C LYS A 13 -13.98 -20.24 8.22
N LEU A 14 -12.88 -19.47 8.33
CA LEU A 14 -12.67 -18.55 9.44
C LEU A 14 -13.59 -17.34 9.25
N ASP A 15 -14.50 -17.14 10.18
CA ASP A 15 -15.22 -15.88 10.30
C ASP A 15 -14.26 -14.85 10.90
N PHE A 16 -13.85 -13.88 10.09
CA PHE A 16 -12.95 -12.81 10.53
C PHE A 16 -13.37 -11.46 9.96
N THR A 17 -13.12 -10.42 10.71
CA THR A 17 -13.35 -9.04 10.32
C THR A 17 -12.03 -8.35 9.99
N LEU A 18 -12.05 -7.49 8.99
CA LEU A 18 -10.89 -6.66 8.64
C LEU A 18 -11.03 -5.27 9.24
N ARG A 19 -9.97 -4.81 9.91
CA ARG A 19 -9.85 -3.46 10.44
C ARG A 19 -8.57 -2.84 9.89
N LEU A 20 -8.67 -1.61 9.40
CA LEU A 20 -7.53 -0.88 8.86
C LEU A 20 -7.10 0.20 9.84
N VAL A 21 -5.82 0.22 10.17
CA VAL A 21 -5.23 1.27 11.00
C VAL A 21 -4.21 2.03 10.15
N LEU A 22 -4.53 3.30 9.87
CA LEU A 22 -3.63 4.21 9.18
C LEU A 22 -2.66 4.81 10.22
N VAL A 23 -1.39 4.47 10.10
CA VAL A 23 -0.33 4.99 10.98
C VAL A 23 0.10 6.40 10.57
N PRO A 24 0.61 7.22 11.50
CA PRO A 24 1.22 8.50 11.14
C PRO A 24 2.37 8.31 10.14
N CYS A 25 2.32 9.03 9.02
CA CYS A 25 3.34 8.97 7.98
C CYS A 25 3.59 10.39 7.46
N PRO A 26 4.86 10.88 7.43
CA PRO A 26 5.20 12.20 6.89
C PRO A 26 4.82 12.38 5.42
N ASN A 27 4.71 11.26 4.71
CA ASN A 27 4.37 11.23 3.29
C ASN A 27 2.88 10.99 3.01
N ALA A 28 2.02 11.01 4.04
CA ALA A 28 0.59 10.83 3.86
C ALA A 28 -0.02 12.05 3.17
N THR A 29 -0.93 11.80 2.22
CA THR A 29 -1.67 12.85 1.50
C THR A 29 -2.88 13.33 2.27
N GLY A 30 -3.32 12.57 3.29
CA GLY A 30 -4.57 12.79 4.04
C GLY A 30 -5.81 12.16 3.38
N LYS A 31 -5.70 11.69 2.13
CA LYS A 31 -6.80 11.08 1.37
C LYS A 31 -6.87 9.56 1.51
N GLU A 32 -5.89 8.91 2.15
CA GLU A 32 -5.81 7.45 2.32
C GLU A 32 -7.06 6.88 2.98
N PHE A 33 -7.62 7.63 3.94
CA PHE A 33 -8.87 7.23 4.60
C PHE A 33 -10.05 7.17 3.61
N LEU A 34 -10.18 8.17 2.73
CA LEU A 34 -11.27 8.23 1.75
C LEU A 34 -11.16 7.09 0.74
N VAL A 35 -9.94 6.82 0.27
CA VAL A 35 -9.67 5.72 -0.67
C VAL A 35 -9.99 4.37 0.00
N ALA A 36 -9.50 4.14 1.23
CA ALA A 36 -9.77 2.89 1.93
C ALA A 36 -11.27 2.71 2.24
N ASN A 37 -11.96 3.79 2.58
CA ASN A 37 -13.40 3.77 2.87
C ASN A 37 -14.24 3.44 1.63
N SER A 38 -13.82 3.88 0.43
CA SER A 38 -14.53 3.56 -0.81
C SER A 38 -14.51 2.08 -1.19
N TRP A 39 -13.60 1.30 -0.61
CA TRP A 39 -13.51 -0.14 -0.87
C TRP A 39 -14.59 -0.96 -0.15
N ASN A 40 -15.24 -0.43 0.88
CA ASN A 40 -16.28 -1.10 1.68
C ASN A 40 -15.87 -2.52 2.16
N LYS A 41 -14.58 -2.68 2.53
CA LYS A 41 -14.00 -3.98 2.94
C LYS A 41 -13.68 -4.05 4.43
N PHE A 42 -13.68 -2.92 5.11
CA PHE A 42 -13.23 -2.83 6.50
C PHE A 42 -14.41 -2.51 7.43
N GLU A 43 -14.50 -3.24 8.53
CA GLU A 43 -15.45 -2.94 9.62
C GLU A 43 -15.10 -1.62 10.31
N LEU A 44 -13.80 -1.35 10.45
CA LEU A 44 -13.29 -0.14 11.09
C LEU A 44 -12.08 0.38 10.31
N ILE A 45 -12.06 1.68 10.04
CA ILE A 45 -10.88 2.38 9.50
C ILE A 45 -10.47 3.46 10.49
N THR A 46 -9.29 3.34 11.08
CA THR A 46 -8.72 4.34 11.99
C THR A 46 -7.88 5.34 11.21
N LYS A 47 -8.25 6.62 11.31
CA LYS A 47 -7.48 7.73 10.70
C LYS A 47 -6.13 7.89 11.41
N SER A 48 -5.10 8.29 10.67
CA SER A 48 -3.75 8.52 11.22
C SER A 48 -3.72 9.51 12.39
N LYS A 49 -4.56 10.55 12.37
CA LYS A 49 -4.72 11.51 13.47
C LYS A 49 -5.20 10.87 14.78
N SER A 50 -5.95 9.78 14.69
CA SER A 50 -6.49 9.05 15.86
C SER A 50 -5.58 7.94 16.35
N PHE A 51 -4.45 7.69 15.66
CA PHE A 51 -3.54 6.58 15.96
C PHE A 51 -3.03 6.60 17.40
N TRP A 52 -2.62 7.76 17.91
CA TRP A 52 -2.11 7.88 19.28
C TRP A 52 -3.17 7.56 20.32
N LYS A 53 -4.41 8.00 20.08
CA LYS A 53 -5.55 7.67 20.94
C LYS A 53 -5.80 6.17 21.01
N LEU A 54 -5.78 5.53 19.84
CA LEU A 54 -5.87 4.07 19.71
C LEU A 54 -4.75 3.37 20.48
N LEU A 55 -3.52 3.83 20.32
CA LEU A 55 -2.34 3.18 20.91
C LEU A 55 -2.33 3.28 22.44
N ILE A 56 -2.75 4.43 23.00
CA ILE A 56 -2.77 4.65 24.46
C ILE A 56 -3.92 3.87 25.12
N LYS A 57 -5.12 3.95 24.57
CA LYS A 57 -6.33 3.33 25.13
C LYS A 57 -7.10 2.54 24.06
N PRO A 58 -6.57 1.39 23.58
CA PRO A 58 -7.16 0.66 22.46
C PRO A 58 -8.60 0.20 22.75
N HIS A 59 -8.86 -0.33 23.93
CA HIS A 59 -10.18 -0.86 24.32
C HIS A 59 -11.23 0.23 24.58
N SER A 60 -10.81 1.45 24.92
CA SER A 60 -11.73 2.61 24.98
C SER A 60 -11.97 3.24 23.61
N PHE A 61 -11.09 2.99 22.65
CA PHE A 61 -11.18 3.51 21.29
C PHE A 61 -12.19 2.73 20.44
N ALA A 62 -12.20 1.41 20.57
CA ALA A 62 -13.12 0.52 19.87
C ALA A 62 -13.23 -0.82 20.60
N ASN A 63 -14.30 -1.55 20.29
CA ASN A 63 -14.47 -2.93 20.78
C ASN A 63 -13.61 -3.86 19.93
N TRP A 64 -12.45 -4.25 20.46
CA TRP A 64 -11.52 -5.18 19.80
C TRP A 64 -11.86 -6.62 20.17
N PRO A 65 -11.88 -7.57 19.20
CA PRO A 65 -11.98 -8.99 19.48
C PRO A 65 -10.93 -9.46 20.49
N LYS A 66 -11.24 -10.52 21.24
CA LYS A 66 -10.28 -11.09 22.21
C LYS A 66 -9.03 -11.66 21.55
N LYS A 67 -9.12 -12.09 20.30
CA LYS A 67 -8.01 -12.65 19.51
C LYS A 67 -7.93 -11.94 18.17
N GLY A 68 -6.71 -11.76 17.67
CA GLY A 68 -6.48 -11.13 16.38
C GLY A 68 -5.03 -11.19 15.94
N VAL A 69 -4.81 -10.70 14.74
CA VAL A 69 -3.48 -10.58 14.13
C VAL A 69 -3.33 -9.19 13.56
N VAL A 70 -2.25 -8.50 13.91
CA VAL A 70 -1.86 -7.25 13.29
C VAL A 70 -0.90 -7.56 12.15
N ILE A 71 -1.30 -7.25 10.92
CA ILE A 71 -0.49 -7.42 9.72
C ILE A 71 0.04 -6.06 9.32
N PHE A 72 1.37 -5.93 9.26
CA PHE A 72 2.04 -4.74 8.73
C PHE A 72 2.18 -4.86 7.22
N LEU A 73 1.72 -3.83 6.49
CA LEU A 73 1.83 -3.76 5.03
C LEU A 73 2.59 -2.53 4.53
N GLY A 74 2.72 -1.48 5.35
CA GLY A 74 3.42 -0.26 4.95
C GLY A 74 3.55 0.77 6.07
N GLY A 75 4.50 1.70 5.94
CA GLY A 75 4.85 2.68 6.95
C GLY A 75 6.04 2.26 7.82
N ASP A 76 6.03 2.61 9.12
CA ASP A 76 7.04 2.13 10.06
C ASP A 76 6.57 0.86 10.78
N GLN A 77 7.36 -0.21 10.65
CA GLN A 77 7.09 -1.53 11.23
C GLN A 77 6.92 -1.50 12.76
N PHE A 78 7.57 -0.56 13.43
CA PHE A 78 7.52 -0.43 14.89
C PHE A 78 6.08 -0.21 15.40
N TRP A 79 5.29 0.59 14.70
CA TRP A 79 3.92 0.88 15.12
C TRP A 79 2.99 -0.32 15.10
N SER A 80 3.17 -1.22 14.14
CA SER A 80 2.37 -2.45 14.08
C SER A 80 2.69 -3.41 15.22
N ILE A 81 3.97 -3.51 15.59
CA ILE A 81 4.42 -4.33 16.71
C ILE A 81 3.87 -3.78 18.04
N LEU A 82 3.97 -2.46 18.21
CA LEU A 82 3.49 -1.81 19.43
C LEU A 82 1.97 -1.94 19.58
N LEU A 83 1.23 -1.75 18.48
CA LEU A 83 -0.22 -1.95 18.46
C LEU A 83 -0.61 -3.40 18.78
N ALA A 84 0.05 -4.36 18.16
CA ALA A 84 -0.17 -5.78 18.43
C ALA A 84 0.05 -6.11 19.91
N LYS A 85 1.14 -5.61 20.49
CA LYS A 85 1.44 -5.78 21.93
C LYS A 85 0.36 -5.14 22.82
N ARG A 86 -0.14 -3.95 22.47
CA ARG A 86 -1.19 -3.26 23.23
C ARG A 86 -2.55 -3.97 23.18
N LEU A 87 -2.85 -4.64 22.08
CA LEU A 87 -4.07 -5.43 21.88
C LEU A 87 -3.95 -6.88 22.39
N GLY A 88 -2.75 -7.36 22.71
CA GLY A 88 -2.51 -8.77 23.00
C GLY A 88 -2.60 -9.66 21.76
N TYR A 89 -2.34 -9.12 20.57
CA TYR A 89 -2.45 -9.81 19.29
C TYR A 89 -1.09 -10.30 18.79
N LEU A 90 -1.14 -11.26 17.87
CA LEU A 90 0.04 -11.64 17.08
C LEU A 90 0.39 -10.52 16.08
N ASN A 91 1.66 -10.44 15.72
CA ASN A 91 2.14 -9.54 14.68
C ASN A 91 2.78 -10.30 13.52
N ILE A 92 2.38 -9.94 12.29
CA ILE A 92 3.00 -10.38 11.05
C ILE A 92 3.52 -9.15 10.32
N THR A 93 4.81 -9.16 9.96
CA THR A 93 5.42 -8.06 9.22
C THR A 93 5.68 -8.49 7.78
N TYR A 94 5.00 -7.85 6.82
CA TYR A 94 5.42 -7.91 5.42
C TYR A 94 6.64 -7.01 5.23
N ALA A 95 7.73 -7.58 4.76
CA ALA A 95 9.00 -6.90 4.59
C ALA A 95 9.38 -6.86 3.10
N GLU A 96 9.27 -5.68 2.48
CA GLU A 96 9.67 -5.45 1.09
C GLU A 96 11.20 -5.39 0.94
N TRP A 97 11.87 -4.66 1.83
CA TRP A 97 13.30 -4.40 1.78
C TRP A 97 14.05 -4.94 2.98
N VAL A 98 13.50 -4.77 4.18
CA VAL A 98 14.15 -5.15 5.44
C VAL A 98 13.11 -5.43 6.53
N ALA A 99 13.35 -6.46 7.35
CA ALA A 99 12.64 -6.70 8.60
C ALA A 99 13.44 -6.06 9.75
N ARG A 100 13.03 -4.85 10.18
CA ARG A 100 13.79 -4.07 11.17
C ARG A 100 13.72 -4.63 12.57
N TRP A 101 12.63 -5.32 12.92
CA TRP A 101 12.34 -5.74 14.30
C TRP A 101 12.06 -7.25 14.43
N PRO A 102 12.94 -8.14 13.90
CA PRO A 102 12.66 -9.59 13.85
C PRO A 102 12.53 -10.23 15.24
N LYS A 103 13.13 -9.61 16.26
CA LYS A 103 12.99 -10.07 17.66
C LYS A 103 11.54 -9.99 18.13
N TRP A 104 10.86 -8.92 17.82
CA TRP A 104 9.54 -8.57 18.39
C TRP A 104 8.35 -8.96 17.50
N THR A 105 8.62 -9.36 16.28
CA THR A 105 7.60 -9.85 15.35
C THR A 105 7.40 -11.36 15.53
N ASN A 106 6.18 -11.84 15.39
CA ASN A 106 5.86 -13.26 15.48
C ASN A 106 6.23 -14.00 14.19
N LYS A 107 5.84 -13.45 13.04
CA LYS A 107 6.16 -13.96 11.70
C LYS A 107 6.57 -12.84 10.77
N ILE A 108 7.42 -13.18 9.80
CA ILE A 108 7.92 -12.27 8.77
C ILE A 108 7.57 -12.86 7.41
N ALA A 109 6.82 -12.11 6.64
CA ALA A 109 6.51 -12.39 5.25
C ALA A 109 7.47 -11.57 4.37
N ALA A 110 8.53 -12.17 3.87
CA ALA A 110 9.54 -11.49 3.07
C ALA A 110 9.13 -11.43 1.59
N MET A 111 9.31 -10.27 0.96
CA MET A 111 9.06 -10.10 -0.47
C MET A 111 9.95 -11.01 -1.33
N ASN A 112 11.21 -11.21 -0.93
CA ASN A 112 12.17 -12.01 -1.67
C ASN A 112 13.25 -12.62 -0.75
N ILE A 113 14.09 -13.48 -1.34
CA ILE A 113 15.15 -14.18 -0.62
C ILE A 113 16.19 -13.23 -0.02
N LYS A 114 16.50 -12.11 -0.67
CA LYS A 114 17.48 -11.13 -0.17
C LYS A 114 17.03 -10.54 1.15
N VAL A 115 15.74 -10.24 1.30
CA VAL A 115 15.17 -9.76 2.58
C VAL A 115 15.34 -10.80 3.68
N LYS A 116 15.11 -12.09 3.37
CA LYS A 116 15.32 -13.19 4.32
C LYS A 116 16.79 -13.36 4.73
N GLU A 117 17.71 -13.14 3.80
CA GLU A 117 19.15 -13.23 4.06
C GLU A 117 19.65 -12.16 5.03
N LEU A 118 19.08 -10.95 4.97
CA LEU A 118 19.40 -9.84 5.87
C LEU A 118 18.92 -10.07 7.32
N ILE A 119 18.03 -11.04 7.55
CA ILE A 119 17.53 -11.33 8.90
C ILE A 119 18.62 -12.10 9.69
N PRO A 120 18.91 -11.70 10.94
CA PRO A 120 19.84 -12.43 11.78
C PRO A 120 19.49 -13.92 11.90
N LYS A 121 20.48 -14.81 11.82
CA LYS A 121 20.31 -16.29 11.77
C LYS A 121 19.31 -16.80 12.82
N LYS A 122 19.37 -16.30 14.05
CA LYS A 122 18.49 -16.70 15.16
C LYS A 122 17.00 -16.38 14.97
N TYR A 123 16.63 -15.56 13.98
CA TYR A 123 15.23 -15.21 13.69
C TYR A 123 14.75 -15.67 12.31
N LYS A 124 15.64 -16.28 11.49
CA LYS A 124 15.28 -16.74 10.14
C LYS A 124 14.13 -17.74 10.11
N TYR A 125 13.98 -18.52 11.19
CA TYR A 125 12.88 -19.48 11.33
C TYR A 125 11.48 -18.83 11.37
N LYS A 126 11.40 -17.52 11.65
CA LYS A 126 10.15 -16.76 11.61
C LYS A 126 9.79 -16.27 10.21
N CYS A 127 10.73 -16.39 9.26
CA CYS A 127 10.61 -15.76 7.95
C CYS A 127 10.28 -16.76 6.85
N GLU A 128 9.24 -16.43 6.11
CA GLU A 128 8.83 -17.09 4.87
C GLU A 128 8.91 -16.10 3.71
N VAL A 129 9.36 -16.55 2.54
CA VAL A 129 9.38 -15.75 1.32
C VAL A 129 8.06 -15.97 0.60
N ILE A 130 7.25 -14.93 0.49
CA ILE A 130 5.89 -15.01 -0.07
C ILE A 130 5.75 -14.30 -1.43
N GLY A 131 6.79 -13.59 -1.87
CA GLY A 131 6.75 -12.83 -3.12
C GLY A 131 6.29 -11.38 -2.96
N ASP A 132 6.16 -10.71 -4.11
CA ASP A 132 5.66 -9.33 -4.18
C ASP A 132 4.13 -9.33 -4.19
N LEU A 133 3.54 -8.77 -3.14
CA LEU A 133 2.08 -8.66 -3.03
C LEU A 133 1.45 -7.81 -4.13
N MET A 134 2.21 -6.86 -4.70
CA MET A 134 1.74 -6.01 -5.81
C MET A 134 1.68 -6.78 -7.13
N ALA A 135 2.60 -7.73 -7.36
CA ALA A 135 2.60 -8.57 -8.56
C ALA A 135 1.37 -9.49 -8.65
N ASP A 136 0.78 -9.82 -7.53
CA ASP A 136 -0.43 -10.67 -7.44
C ASP A 136 -1.74 -9.91 -7.67
N ILE A 137 -1.70 -8.59 -7.77
CA ILE A 137 -2.90 -7.79 -8.00
C ILE A 137 -3.36 -7.98 -9.45
N LYS A 138 -4.43 -8.75 -9.63
CA LYS A 138 -5.14 -8.78 -10.90
C LYS A 138 -5.89 -7.47 -11.06
N LEU A 139 -5.45 -6.65 -11.99
CA LEU A 139 -6.17 -5.46 -12.39
C LEU A 139 -7.49 -5.90 -13.06
N ASN A 140 -8.59 -5.80 -12.34
CA ASN A 140 -9.94 -6.02 -12.88
C ASN A 140 -10.42 -4.82 -13.72
N SER A 141 -9.58 -3.81 -13.91
CA SER A 141 -9.90 -2.67 -14.75
C SER A 141 -9.54 -3.00 -16.18
N GLN A 142 -10.54 -3.19 -17.01
CA GLN A 142 -10.41 -2.95 -18.43
C GLN A 142 -10.11 -1.46 -18.59
N ILE A 143 -8.85 -1.06 -18.48
CA ILE A 143 -8.42 0.23 -19.02
C ILE A 143 -8.57 0.08 -20.52
N SER A 144 -9.76 0.40 -21.02
CA SER A 144 -9.97 0.58 -22.43
C SER A 144 -9.22 1.85 -22.81
N LEU A 145 -7.99 1.70 -23.26
CA LEU A 145 -7.34 2.77 -24.01
C LEU A 145 -8.26 3.05 -25.21
N ARG A 146 -8.77 4.27 -25.31
CA ARG A 146 -9.84 4.67 -26.22
C ARG A 146 -9.55 4.35 -27.71
N ASN A 147 -8.31 4.05 -28.04
CA ASN A 147 -7.94 3.64 -29.39
C ASN A 147 -6.80 2.62 -29.33
N LYS A 148 -7.09 1.35 -29.66
CA LYS A 148 -6.12 0.26 -29.66
C LYS A 148 -5.07 0.36 -30.79
N GLU A 149 -5.32 1.21 -31.76
CA GLU A 149 -4.42 1.41 -32.91
C GLU A 149 -3.33 2.46 -32.65
N LYS A 150 -3.40 3.17 -31.54
CA LYS A 150 -2.43 4.21 -31.19
C LYS A 150 -1.35 3.70 -30.23
N ASN A 151 -0.12 4.11 -30.48
CA ASN A 151 0.99 3.87 -29.58
C ASN A 151 0.91 4.85 -28.39
N TYR A 152 1.08 4.33 -27.17
CA TYR A 152 1.05 5.11 -25.95
C TYR A 152 2.33 4.97 -25.16
N ILE A 153 2.85 6.11 -24.66
CA ILE A 153 3.92 6.15 -23.68
C ILE A 153 3.34 6.65 -22.35
N ALA A 154 3.51 5.86 -21.28
CA ALA A 154 3.09 6.27 -19.93
C ALA A 154 4.20 7.10 -19.27
N LEU A 155 3.87 8.31 -18.87
CA LEU A 155 4.75 9.18 -18.09
C LEU A 155 4.41 9.03 -16.60
N LEU A 156 5.40 8.67 -15.78
CA LEU A 156 5.20 8.34 -14.37
C LEU A 156 5.92 9.35 -13.45
N PRO A 157 5.45 10.60 -13.36
CA PRO A 157 6.14 11.66 -12.58
C PRO A 157 6.08 11.45 -11.06
N GLY A 158 5.37 10.41 -10.61
CA GLY A 158 5.14 10.11 -9.20
C GLY A 158 3.76 10.56 -8.74
N SER A 159 3.48 10.42 -7.43
CA SER A 159 2.17 10.69 -6.83
C SER A 159 2.22 11.70 -5.67
N LYS A 160 3.42 12.18 -5.30
CA LYS A 160 3.61 13.12 -4.20
C LYS A 160 3.88 14.51 -4.75
N LYS A 161 3.30 15.55 -4.15
CA LYS A 161 3.43 16.95 -4.58
C LYS A 161 4.87 17.35 -4.89
N ALA A 162 5.82 17.08 -3.99
CA ALA A 162 7.23 17.39 -4.20
C ALA A 162 7.88 16.65 -5.38
N LYS A 163 7.37 15.49 -5.78
CA LYS A 163 7.84 14.76 -6.96
C LYS A 163 7.16 15.29 -8.22
N LEU A 164 5.89 15.61 -8.14
CA LEU A 164 5.10 16.12 -9.27
C LEU A 164 5.62 17.46 -9.75
N SER A 165 5.95 18.38 -8.84
CA SER A 165 6.45 19.72 -9.18
C SER A 165 7.76 19.70 -9.99
N VAL A 166 8.57 18.67 -9.86
CA VAL A 166 9.81 18.48 -10.63
C VAL A 166 9.60 17.53 -11.80
N GLY A 167 8.89 16.41 -11.55
CA GLY A 167 8.75 15.35 -12.52
C GLY A 167 7.84 15.71 -13.70
N ILE A 168 6.78 16.49 -13.47
CA ILE A 168 5.87 16.82 -14.58
C ILE A 168 6.53 17.72 -15.62
N PRO A 169 7.14 18.87 -15.26
CA PRO A 169 7.85 19.70 -16.25
C PRO A 169 8.89 18.91 -17.02
N PHE A 170 9.69 18.11 -16.33
CA PHE A 170 10.70 17.26 -16.96
C PHE A 170 10.09 16.24 -17.95
N PHE A 171 9.02 15.53 -17.58
CA PHE A 171 8.40 14.57 -18.46
C PHE A 171 7.65 15.20 -19.65
N LEU A 172 7.15 16.43 -19.49
CA LEU A 172 6.57 17.16 -20.61
C LEU A 172 7.64 17.54 -21.64
N GLU A 173 8.79 18.04 -21.20
CA GLU A 173 9.92 18.34 -22.07
C GLU A 173 10.37 17.08 -22.84
N VAL A 174 10.47 15.95 -22.18
CA VAL A 174 10.76 14.64 -22.81
C VAL A 174 9.68 14.27 -23.84
N ALA A 175 8.40 14.45 -23.47
CA ALA A 175 7.27 14.16 -24.36
C ALA A 175 7.30 15.02 -25.63
N ASP A 176 7.56 16.33 -25.49
CA ASP A 176 7.70 17.24 -26.61
C ASP A 176 8.84 16.86 -27.56
N HIS A 177 9.95 16.41 -26.99
CA HIS A 177 11.09 15.95 -27.79
C HIS A 177 10.74 14.70 -28.61
N ILE A 178 10.11 13.71 -27.97
CA ILE A 178 9.67 12.48 -28.64
C ILE A 178 8.58 12.76 -29.68
N ALA A 179 7.63 13.65 -29.38
CA ALA A 179 6.54 14.00 -30.29
C ALA A 179 7.01 14.65 -31.58
N LYS A 180 8.10 15.43 -31.54
CA LYS A 180 8.72 16.03 -32.74
C LYS A 180 9.27 14.97 -33.70
N GLU A 181 9.78 13.88 -33.17
CA GLU A 181 10.34 12.78 -33.98
C GLU A 181 9.27 11.75 -34.38
N ASN A 182 8.19 11.60 -33.60
CA ASN A 182 7.19 10.56 -33.78
C ASN A 182 5.76 11.08 -33.55
N GLN A 183 5.12 11.55 -34.61
CA GLN A 183 3.76 12.13 -34.56
C GLN A 183 2.64 11.14 -34.18
N ASN A 184 2.89 9.82 -34.24
CA ASN A 184 1.89 8.77 -33.95
C ASN A 184 1.92 8.28 -32.49
N ILE A 185 2.64 8.98 -31.59
CA ILE A 185 2.72 8.63 -30.18
C ILE A 185 1.78 9.52 -29.35
N ASN A 186 1.06 8.89 -28.42
CA ASN A 186 0.24 9.58 -27.44
C ASN A 186 0.87 9.39 -26.05
N PHE A 187 0.75 10.39 -25.19
CA PHE A 187 1.25 10.33 -23.83
C PHE A 187 0.12 10.19 -22.83
N ILE A 188 0.34 9.40 -21.77
CA ILE A 188 -0.63 9.18 -20.70
C ILE A 188 0.07 9.43 -19.36
N ILE A 189 -0.56 10.25 -18.53
CA ILE A 189 -0.14 10.43 -17.13
C ILE A 189 -1.19 9.78 -16.22
N PRO A 190 -0.91 8.61 -15.59
CA PRO A 190 -1.83 8.02 -14.64
C PRO A 190 -1.85 8.84 -13.34
N ILE A 191 -3.05 9.23 -12.91
CA ILE A 191 -3.26 10.02 -11.70
C ILE A 191 -3.60 9.07 -10.55
N ALA A 192 -2.80 9.08 -9.47
CA ALA A 192 -3.09 8.30 -8.30
C ALA A 192 -4.37 8.79 -7.59
N PRO A 193 -5.22 7.88 -7.05
CA PRO A 193 -6.47 8.27 -6.37
C PRO A 193 -6.28 9.22 -5.18
N THR A 194 -5.09 9.24 -4.58
CA THR A 194 -4.73 10.10 -3.46
C THR A 194 -4.21 11.48 -3.89
N THR A 195 -3.95 11.69 -5.18
CA THR A 195 -3.44 12.97 -5.71
C THR A 195 -4.60 13.91 -6.04
N ASP A 196 -4.39 15.22 -5.83
CA ASP A 196 -5.37 16.21 -6.25
C ASP A 196 -5.26 16.47 -7.76
N LYS A 197 -6.39 16.48 -8.44
CA LYS A 197 -6.40 16.82 -9.87
C LYS A 197 -5.89 18.21 -10.15
N SER A 198 -6.04 19.14 -9.20
CA SER A 198 -5.51 20.51 -9.30
C SER A 198 -3.98 20.55 -9.45
N GLU A 199 -3.27 19.53 -8.95
CA GLU A 199 -1.81 19.42 -9.12
C GLU A 199 -1.40 19.21 -10.60
N TYR A 200 -2.36 18.89 -11.48
CA TYR A 200 -2.17 18.68 -12.91
C TYR A 200 -2.87 19.74 -13.77
N LEU A 201 -3.56 20.74 -13.19
CA LEU A 201 -4.33 21.73 -13.97
C LEU A 201 -3.45 22.58 -14.90
N PHE A 202 -2.18 22.77 -14.55
CA PHE A 202 -1.24 23.49 -15.43
C PHE A 202 -0.92 22.70 -16.72
N LEU A 203 -1.25 21.40 -16.81
CA LEU A 203 -1.14 20.61 -18.04
C LEU A 203 -2.23 20.94 -19.07
N GLN A 204 -3.29 21.65 -18.65
CA GLN A 204 -4.41 22.01 -19.54
C GLN A 204 -4.22 23.36 -20.22
N SER A 205 -3.21 24.12 -19.82
CA SER A 205 -2.98 25.50 -20.30
C SER A 205 -1.85 25.61 -21.35
N ASN A 206 -1.30 24.50 -21.78
CA ASN A 206 -0.37 24.35 -22.89
C ASN A 206 -0.89 23.29 -23.87
#